data_bb4c88466fe6d3a7333b77bc9006b35e
#
_entry.id   bb4c88466fe6d3a7333b77bc9006b35e
#
_cell.length_a   1.000
_cell.length_b   1.000
_cell.length_c   1.000
_cell.angle_alpha   90.00
_cell.angle_beta   90.00
_cell.angle_gamma   90.00
#
_symmetry.space_group_name_H-M   'P 1'
#
loop_
_entity.id
_entity.type
_entity.pdbx_description
1 polymer ?
#
loop_
_entity_poly.entity_id
_entity_poly.type
_entity_poly.pdbx_seq_one_letter_code
_entity_poly.pdbx_strand_id
1 'polypeptide(L)'
;MYKMIALFKKPEDPERFDQYYFGTHVPLTKKIPGLLEMKVTKFQGDSPYYLMCEMLYESKEAFKVASKTPEAKESGKDVMSFAGNLVTFLFGEEVHGN
;
A
#
# COMPACT_ATOMS: atom_id res chain seq x y z
N MET A 1 6.34 1.78 -15.74
CA MET A 1 6.38 1.60 -14.28
C MET A 1 5.28 0.68 -13.81
N TYR A 2 5.57 -0.16 -12.87
CA TYR A 2 4.62 -1.11 -12.32
C TYR A 2 4.10 -0.61 -10.98
N LYS A 3 2.78 -0.70 -10.78
CA LYS A 3 2.15 -0.23 -9.54
C LYS A 3 1.47 -1.36 -8.79
N MET A 4 1.65 -1.33 -7.48
CA MET A 4 0.82 -2.07 -6.54
C MET A 4 -0.06 -1.06 -5.83
N ILE A 5 -1.36 -1.30 -5.83
CA ILE A 5 -2.34 -0.39 -5.22
C ILE A 5 -3.06 -1.13 -4.10
N ALA A 6 -3.11 -0.52 -2.93
CA ALA A 6 -3.87 -1.03 -1.80
C ALA A 6 -5.02 -0.08 -1.53
N LEU A 7 -6.25 -0.59 -1.64
CA LEU A 7 -7.46 0.16 -1.34
C LEU A 7 -8.04 -0.33 -0.02
N PHE A 8 -8.31 0.59 0.89
CA PHE A 8 -8.84 0.26 2.22
C PHE A 8 -10.25 0.80 2.36
N LYS A 9 -11.17 -0.07 2.79
CA LYS A 9 -12.52 0.35 3.17
C LYS A 9 -12.43 1.16 4.46
N LYS A 10 -13.49 1.89 4.78
CA LYS A 10 -13.52 2.70 5.98
C LYS A 10 -13.41 1.82 7.24
N PRO A 11 -12.42 2.05 8.10
CA PRO A 11 -12.29 1.28 9.34
C PRO A 11 -13.34 1.71 10.36
N GLU A 12 -13.60 0.86 11.35
CA GLU A 12 -14.52 1.16 12.43
C GLU A 12 -14.05 2.36 13.25
N ASP A 13 -12.75 2.45 13.49
CA ASP A 13 -12.13 3.55 14.23
C ASP A 13 -11.07 4.20 13.33
N PRO A 14 -11.47 5.20 12.52
CA PRO A 14 -10.53 5.83 11.58
C PRO A 14 -9.32 6.48 12.24
N GLU A 15 -9.51 7.08 13.40
CA GLU A 15 -8.41 7.75 14.10
C GLU A 15 -7.36 6.74 14.55
N ARG A 16 -7.78 5.62 15.12
CA ARG A 16 -6.88 4.56 15.55
C ARG A 16 -6.19 3.90 14.35
N PHE A 17 -6.94 3.70 13.27
CA PHE A 17 -6.38 3.17 12.02
C PHE A 17 -5.28 4.08 11.51
N ASP A 18 -5.53 5.39 11.46
CA ASP A 18 -4.55 6.36 10.94
C ASP A 18 -3.28 6.38 11.79
N GLN A 19 -3.42 6.35 13.12
CA GLN A 19 -2.27 6.33 14.02
C GLN A 19 -1.36 5.13 13.73
N TYR A 20 -1.94 3.96 13.58
CA TYR A 20 -1.17 2.76 13.28
C TYR A 20 -0.63 2.79 11.85
N TYR A 21 -1.46 3.15 10.89
CA TYR A 21 -1.09 3.14 9.47
C TYR A 21 0.10 4.06 9.22
N PHE A 22 0.00 5.31 9.63
CA PHE A 22 1.04 6.30 9.38
C PHE A 22 2.23 6.18 10.33
N GLY A 23 2.00 5.74 11.56
CA GLY A 23 3.06 5.64 12.57
C GLY A 23 3.88 4.36 12.49
N THR A 24 3.28 3.28 12.04
CA THR A 24 3.93 1.96 12.03
C THR A 24 4.03 1.36 10.64
N HIS A 25 2.90 1.25 9.93
CA HIS A 25 2.87 0.53 8.66
C HIS A 25 3.64 1.26 7.55
N VAL A 26 3.43 2.56 7.39
CA VAL A 26 4.10 3.35 6.35
C VAL A 26 5.63 3.30 6.49
N PRO A 27 6.21 3.55 7.69
CA PRO A 27 7.66 3.42 7.85
C PRO A 27 8.19 2.04 7.53
N LEU A 28 7.43 0.99 7.90
CA LEU A 28 7.80 -0.38 7.62
C LEU A 28 7.84 -0.66 6.12
N THR A 29 6.81 -0.20 5.39
CA THR A 29 6.70 -0.39 3.94
C THR A 29 7.79 0.38 3.19
N LYS A 30 8.15 1.56 3.65
CA LYS A 30 9.21 2.36 3.02
C LYS A 30 10.58 1.70 3.04
N LYS A 31 10.79 0.69 3.87
CA LYS A 31 12.05 -0.05 3.92
C LYS A 31 12.20 -1.08 2.80
N ILE A 32 11.15 -1.32 2.02
CA ILE A 32 11.19 -2.35 0.96
C ILE A 32 12.21 -1.95 -0.10
N PRO A 33 13.25 -2.79 -0.34
CA PRO A 33 14.20 -2.51 -1.41
C PRO A 33 13.50 -2.54 -2.77
N GLY A 34 13.82 -1.57 -3.62
CA GLY A 34 13.23 -1.49 -4.95
C GLY A 34 11.94 -0.69 -5.03
N LEU A 35 11.36 -0.32 -3.90
CA LEU A 35 10.21 0.59 -3.88
C LEU A 35 10.70 1.99 -4.21
N LEU A 36 10.23 2.53 -5.34
CA LEU A 36 10.67 3.84 -5.84
C LEU A 36 9.89 4.99 -5.23
N GLU A 37 8.58 4.80 -5.07
CA GLU A 37 7.70 5.85 -4.59
C GLU A 37 6.51 5.22 -3.89
N MET A 38 6.04 5.88 -2.85
CA MET A 38 4.85 5.50 -2.11
C MET A 38 3.99 6.74 -1.92
N LYS A 39 2.75 6.68 -2.42
CA LYS A 39 1.79 7.77 -2.29
C LYS A 39 0.57 7.27 -1.56
N VAL A 40 0.07 8.07 -0.61
CA VAL A 40 -1.12 7.73 0.16
C VAL A 40 -2.15 8.84 -0.04
N THR A 41 -3.36 8.43 -0.40
CA THR A 41 -4.47 9.35 -0.65
C THR A 41 -5.63 8.96 0.24
N LYS A 42 -6.20 9.93 0.96
CA LYS A 42 -7.46 9.75 1.68
C LYS A 42 -8.60 10.24 0.79
N PHE A 43 -9.63 9.41 0.65
CA PHE A 43 -10.80 9.80 -0.12
C PHE A 43 -11.75 10.63 0.73
N GLN A 44 -12.50 11.50 0.06
CA GLN A 44 -13.47 12.38 0.70
C GLN A 44 -14.87 12.08 0.17
N GLY A 45 -15.88 12.50 0.94
CA GLY A 45 -17.27 12.34 0.53
C GLY A 45 -17.73 10.89 0.62
N ASP A 46 -18.72 10.55 -0.21
CA ASP A 46 -19.32 9.21 -0.23
C ASP A 46 -18.51 8.27 -1.14
N SER A 47 -17.34 7.88 -0.67
CA SER A 47 -16.51 6.91 -1.38
C SER A 47 -16.64 5.54 -0.74
N PRO A 48 -16.68 4.45 -1.55
CA PRO A 48 -16.63 3.10 -0.99
C PRO A 48 -15.30 2.78 -0.32
N TYR A 49 -14.27 3.61 -0.58
CA TYR A 49 -12.96 3.42 0.01
C TYR A 49 -12.57 4.64 0.84
N TYR A 50 -11.81 4.37 1.88
CA TYR A 50 -11.32 5.38 2.82
C TYR A 50 -9.94 5.89 2.42
N LEU A 51 -9.06 4.99 1.99
CA LEU A 51 -7.66 5.30 1.76
C LEU A 51 -7.10 4.46 0.61
N MET A 52 -6.20 5.05 -0.16
CA MET A 52 -5.48 4.37 -1.23
C MET A 52 -3.98 4.56 -1.02
N CYS A 53 -3.23 3.47 -1.14
CA CYS A 53 -1.78 3.51 -1.18
C CYS A 53 -1.32 3.05 -2.55
N GLU A 54 -0.49 3.87 -3.19
CA GLU A 54 0.14 3.51 -4.47
C GLU A 54 1.63 3.29 -4.24
N MET A 55 2.13 2.13 -4.63
CA MET A 55 3.54 1.77 -4.53
C MET A 55 4.09 1.55 -5.93
N LEU A 56 5.14 2.29 -6.27
CA LEU A 56 5.70 2.32 -7.62
C LEU A 56 7.01 1.53 -7.67
N TYR A 57 7.10 0.64 -8.66
CA TYR A 57 8.31 -0.16 -8.96
C TYR A 57 8.70 0.07 -10.41
N GLU A 58 9.98 -0.13 -10.72
CA GLU A 58 10.51 0.08 -12.07
C GLU A 58 9.81 -0.80 -13.11
N SER A 59 9.55 -2.06 -12.76
CA SER A 59 8.95 -3.05 -13.66
C SER A 59 8.27 -4.14 -12.83
N LYS A 60 7.50 -4.99 -13.51
CA LYS A 60 6.90 -6.16 -12.87
C LYS A 60 7.98 -7.08 -12.31
N GLU A 61 9.09 -7.24 -13.02
CA GLU A 61 10.21 -8.06 -12.57
C GLU A 61 10.86 -7.49 -11.32
N ALA A 62 11.04 -6.16 -11.29
CA ALA A 62 11.56 -5.48 -10.10
C ALA A 62 10.62 -5.65 -8.91
N PHE A 63 9.31 -5.59 -9.13
CA PHE A 63 8.32 -5.86 -8.09
C PHE A 63 8.46 -7.30 -7.56
N LYS A 64 8.58 -8.28 -8.46
CA LYS A 64 8.72 -9.67 -8.05
C LYS A 64 9.96 -9.89 -7.18
N VAL A 65 11.08 -9.28 -7.55
CA VAL A 65 12.30 -9.34 -6.74
C VAL A 65 12.07 -8.69 -5.37
N ALA A 66 11.49 -7.48 -5.36
CA ALA A 66 11.23 -6.75 -4.13
C ALA A 66 10.30 -7.52 -3.19
N SER A 67 9.28 -8.20 -3.74
CA SER A 67 8.28 -8.93 -2.96
C SER A 67 8.85 -10.12 -2.20
N LYS A 68 10.03 -10.59 -2.59
CA LYS A 68 10.70 -11.73 -1.93
C LYS A 68 11.60 -11.31 -0.79
N THR A 69 11.80 -10.01 -0.58
CA THR A 69 12.66 -9.50 0.49
C THR A 69 11.99 -9.68 1.86
N PRO A 70 12.79 -9.78 2.93
CA PRO A 70 12.22 -9.83 4.29
C PRO A 70 11.38 -8.60 4.61
N GLU A 71 11.80 -7.43 4.14
CA GLU A 71 11.08 -6.18 4.38
C GLU A 71 9.68 -6.19 3.74
N ALA A 72 9.57 -6.70 2.51
CA ALA A 72 8.27 -6.80 1.84
C ALA A 72 7.37 -7.81 2.53
N LYS A 73 7.91 -8.94 2.96
CA LYS A 73 7.16 -9.97 3.69
C LYS A 73 6.65 -9.42 5.02
N GLU A 74 7.47 -8.66 5.73
CA GLU A 74 7.09 -8.06 6.99
C GLU A 74 5.97 -7.03 6.80
N SER A 75 6.08 -6.18 5.79
CA SER A 75 5.04 -5.20 5.45
C SER A 75 3.72 -5.89 5.10
N GLY A 76 3.79 -6.97 4.31
CA GLY A 76 2.61 -7.75 3.93
C GLY A 76 1.93 -8.41 5.12
N LYS A 77 2.69 -9.00 6.01
CA LYS A 77 2.15 -9.60 7.24
C LYS A 77 1.50 -8.53 8.12
N ASP A 78 2.12 -7.37 8.21
CA ASP A 78 1.62 -6.28 9.03
C ASP A 78 0.25 -5.78 8.52
N VAL A 79 0.12 -5.50 7.22
CA VAL A 79 -1.14 -5.01 6.68
C VAL A 79 -2.27 -6.05 6.84
N MET A 80 -1.97 -7.32 6.65
CA MET A 80 -2.96 -8.37 6.84
C MET A 80 -3.36 -8.52 8.30
N SER A 81 -2.46 -8.21 9.23
CA SER A 81 -2.72 -8.29 10.66
C SER A 81 -3.69 -7.19 11.12
N PHE A 82 -3.48 -5.93 10.72
CA PHE A 82 -4.33 -4.84 11.22
C PHE A 82 -5.47 -4.45 10.28
N ALA A 83 -5.40 -4.81 9.00
CA ALA A 83 -6.38 -4.34 8.00
C ALA A 83 -6.75 -5.42 6.97
N GLY A 84 -6.54 -6.70 7.29
CA GLY A 84 -6.79 -7.77 6.33
C GLY A 84 -8.22 -7.84 5.82
N ASN A 85 -9.19 -7.45 6.65
CA ASN A 85 -10.60 -7.41 6.28
C ASN A 85 -11.03 -6.14 5.56
N LEU A 86 -10.12 -5.17 5.42
CA LEU A 86 -10.41 -3.87 4.81
C LEU A 86 -9.73 -3.69 3.46
N VAL A 87 -8.62 -4.40 3.21
CA VAL A 87 -7.72 -4.13 2.11
C VAL A 87 -8.04 -4.94 0.87
N THR A 88 -7.96 -4.29 -0.29
CA THR A 88 -8.00 -4.92 -1.61
C THR A 88 -6.73 -4.50 -2.34
N PHE A 89 -6.02 -5.47 -2.92
CA PHE A 89 -4.81 -5.21 -3.68
C PHE A 89 -5.10 -5.26 -5.17
N LEU A 90 -4.56 -4.29 -5.90
CA LEU A 90 -4.62 -4.23 -7.36
C LEU A 90 -3.22 -4.04 -7.90
N PHE A 91 -2.97 -4.61 -9.06
CA PHE A 91 -1.66 -4.54 -9.71
C PHE A 91 -1.87 -4.06 -11.14
N GLY A 92 -0.99 -3.19 -11.61
CA GLY A 92 -1.12 -2.68 -12.95
C GLY A 92 0.15 -2.03 -13.47
N GLU A 93 0.19 -1.91 -14.79
CA GLU A 93 1.25 -1.20 -15.49
C GLU A 93 0.77 0.20 -15.79
N GLU A 94 1.60 1.19 -15.48
CA GLU A 94 1.30 2.57 -15.86
C GLU A 94 1.57 2.70 -17.37
N VAL A 95 0.51 2.91 -18.15
CA VAL A 95 0.61 2.93 -19.61
C VAL A 95 0.65 4.32 -20.19
N HIS A 96 0.28 5.32 -19.40
CA HIS A 96 0.35 6.73 -19.79
C HIS A 96 0.40 7.60 -18.54
N GLY A 97 1.36 8.52 -18.51
CA GLY A 97 1.47 9.49 -17.45
C GLY A 97 2.04 10.76 -18.05
N ASN A 98 1.36 11.86 -17.93
CA ASN A 98 1.82 13.19 -18.40
C ASN A 98 2.68 13.19 -19.64
#